data_b654a324a03300cfe78d06295d7226e5
#
_entry.id   b654a324a03300cfe78d06295d7226e5
#
_cell.length_a   1.000
_cell.length_b   1.000
_cell.length_c   1.000
_cell.angle_alpha   90.00
_cell.angle_beta   90.00
_cell.angle_gamma   90.00
#
_symmetry.space_group_name_H-M   'P 1'
#
loop_
_entity.id
_entity.type
_entity.pdbx_description
1 polymer ?
#
loop_
_entity_poly.entity_id
_entity_poly.type
_entity_poly.pdbx_seq_one_letter_code
_entity_poly.pdbx_strand_id
1 'polypeptide(L)'
;MNSLQILSFVGFTLLVAIITWWKVRKTDTGSQQGYFLAGRSLKAPVIAASLMLTNLSTEQLVGLSGQAYKSGMSVMGWEVTSAVTLIFLALIFLPRYLKRGIATIPDFLEERYDKTTRIIIDFCFLIATGVCFLPIVLYSGALALNYLFHVGESLQISHGAAIWLLVILLGLAGILYAVIGGLRAMAVADSINGIGLVIGGLMVPIFGLIAMGKGSFMQGIEQLTTVHAEKLNSVGGPTDPLPIGAAFTGLILVNTFYWCTNQGIVQRTLASKSLAEGQKGALLTAVLKMLDPLVLVLPGLIAFHLYQDLPKADMAYPTLVNNVLPVPLVGFFGAVLFGAVISTFNGFLNSASTLFSMGIYRRIINQNAEPQQLVTVGRKFGFFIAIVSVLVAPWIANAPQGLYSWMKQLNGIYNVPLVTIIIMGFFFPRIPALAAKVAMGIGIISYITINYLVKFDFHFLYVLACTFCINVVVMLVIGFIKPRATPFTFKDAFAVDMKPWKNVKIASIGILFAMIGVYAGLAEFGGYGTRWLAMISYFIAAVVIVYLIFDSWRHRHDPAVTFTPDAKDSL
;
A
#
# COMPACT_ATOMS: atom_id res chain seq x y z
N MET A 1 -2.45 21.34 -24.55
CA MET A 1 -3.49 20.43 -23.99
C MET A 1 -4.66 20.31 -24.96
N ASN A 2 -5.12 19.08 -25.26
CA ASN A 2 -6.26 18.89 -26.17
C ASN A 2 -7.58 19.02 -25.37
N SER A 3 -8.59 19.69 -25.95
CA SER A 3 -9.89 19.92 -25.29
C SER A 3 -10.61 18.60 -24.91
N LEU A 4 -10.51 17.56 -25.75
CA LEU A 4 -11.07 16.24 -25.47
C LEU A 4 -10.39 15.53 -24.29
N GLN A 5 -9.09 15.72 -24.13
CA GLN A 5 -8.33 15.20 -23.00
C GLN A 5 -8.77 15.84 -21.68
N ILE A 6 -8.95 17.17 -21.67
CA ILE A 6 -9.44 17.91 -20.50
C ILE A 6 -10.88 17.51 -20.18
N LEU A 7 -11.75 17.43 -21.19
CA LEU A 7 -13.15 17.05 -20.98
C LEU A 7 -13.28 15.65 -20.36
N SER A 8 -12.51 14.68 -20.84
CA SER A 8 -12.48 13.32 -20.30
C SER A 8 -11.95 13.30 -18.87
N PHE A 9 -10.87 14.05 -18.57
CA PHE A 9 -10.33 14.18 -17.21
C PHE A 9 -11.36 14.77 -16.24
N VAL A 10 -11.94 15.92 -16.58
CA VAL A 10 -12.93 16.60 -15.74
C VAL A 10 -14.19 15.76 -15.59
N GLY A 11 -14.69 15.17 -16.69
CA GLY A 11 -15.89 14.34 -16.70
C GLY A 11 -15.80 13.16 -15.73
N PHE A 12 -14.71 12.39 -15.77
CA PHE A 12 -14.52 11.25 -14.87
C PHE A 12 -14.32 11.69 -13.41
N THR A 13 -13.53 12.75 -13.20
CA THR A 13 -13.30 13.29 -11.85
C THR A 13 -14.60 13.77 -11.19
N LEU A 14 -15.44 14.49 -11.95
CA LEU A 14 -16.76 14.93 -11.48
C LEU A 14 -17.70 13.75 -11.20
N LEU A 15 -17.71 12.74 -12.05
CA LEU A 15 -18.50 11.52 -11.86
C LEU A 15 -18.15 10.85 -10.52
N VAL A 16 -16.86 10.68 -10.22
CA VAL A 16 -16.38 10.13 -8.94
C VAL A 16 -16.84 10.99 -7.76
N ALA A 17 -16.67 12.31 -7.86
CA ALA A 17 -17.04 13.23 -6.80
C ALA A 17 -18.57 13.22 -6.51
N ILE A 18 -19.40 13.24 -7.56
CA ILE A 18 -20.87 13.24 -7.45
C ILE A 18 -21.36 11.92 -6.83
N ILE A 19 -20.88 10.76 -7.32
CA ILE A 19 -21.30 9.46 -6.78
C ILE A 19 -20.88 9.32 -5.32
N THR A 20 -19.65 9.74 -5.00
CA THR A 20 -19.14 9.70 -3.61
C THR A 20 -19.99 10.56 -2.70
N TRP A 21 -20.23 11.81 -3.08
CA TRP A 21 -21.10 12.72 -2.32
C TRP A 21 -22.51 12.14 -2.10
N TRP A 22 -23.13 11.62 -3.16
CA TRP A 22 -24.47 11.04 -3.08
C TRP A 22 -24.54 9.84 -2.11
N LYS A 23 -23.53 8.94 -2.15
CA LYS A 23 -23.49 7.77 -1.26
C LYS A 23 -23.16 8.09 0.19
N VAL A 24 -22.46 9.18 0.45
CA VAL A 24 -21.91 9.48 1.79
C VAL A 24 -22.65 10.60 2.53
N ARG A 25 -23.48 11.39 1.85
CA ARG A 25 -24.19 12.56 2.42
C ARG A 25 -25.02 12.30 3.70
N LYS A 26 -25.41 11.04 3.93
CA LYS A 26 -26.18 10.60 5.11
C LYS A 26 -25.32 9.87 6.16
N THR A 27 -24.00 9.86 6.01
CA THR A 27 -23.11 9.15 6.92
C THR A 27 -22.78 10.03 8.12
N ASP A 28 -22.81 9.43 9.33
CA ASP A 28 -22.31 10.10 10.53
C ASP A 28 -20.78 10.28 10.44
N THR A 29 -20.36 11.52 10.25
CA THR A 29 -18.94 11.95 10.28
C THR A 29 -18.61 12.77 11.53
N GLY A 30 -19.57 12.92 12.45
CA GLY A 30 -19.39 13.63 13.71
C GLY A 30 -18.84 12.75 14.82
N SER A 31 -19.09 11.44 14.78
CA SER A 31 -18.58 10.50 15.77
C SER A 31 -17.17 10.01 15.43
N GLN A 32 -16.41 9.67 16.48
CA GLN A 32 -15.05 9.12 16.35
C GLN A 32 -15.03 7.82 15.52
N GLN A 33 -15.96 6.91 15.78
CA GLN A 33 -16.04 5.63 15.04
C GLN A 33 -16.49 5.83 13.60
N GLY A 34 -17.42 6.75 13.34
CA GLY A 34 -17.88 7.08 12.00
C GLY A 34 -16.76 7.69 11.15
N TYR A 35 -16.05 8.66 11.69
CA TYR A 35 -15.00 9.37 10.96
C TYR A 35 -13.73 8.53 10.72
N PHE A 36 -13.18 7.89 11.79
CA PHE A 36 -11.89 7.20 11.70
C PHE A 36 -11.98 5.73 11.30
N LEU A 37 -13.11 5.03 11.59
CA LEU A 37 -13.27 3.59 11.35
C LEU A 37 -14.48 3.25 10.46
N ALA A 38 -15.09 4.22 9.81
CA ALA A 38 -16.28 4.03 8.96
C ALA A 38 -17.42 3.24 9.66
N GLY A 39 -17.54 3.38 10.98
CA GLY A 39 -18.50 2.64 11.80
C GLY A 39 -18.33 1.12 11.79
N ARG A 40 -17.15 0.60 11.47
CA ARG A 40 -16.86 -0.84 11.27
C ARG A 40 -17.88 -1.51 10.33
N SER A 41 -18.12 -0.90 9.17
CA SER A 41 -19.17 -1.33 8.23
C SER A 41 -18.63 -1.85 6.89
N LEU A 42 -17.30 -1.87 6.70
CA LEU A 42 -16.69 -2.22 5.42
C LEU A 42 -16.79 -3.73 5.12
N LYS A 43 -17.20 -4.04 3.89
CA LYS A 43 -17.26 -5.41 3.35
C LYS A 43 -16.02 -5.71 2.51
N ALA A 44 -15.75 -6.99 2.29
CA ALA A 44 -14.56 -7.49 1.60
C ALA A 44 -14.22 -6.80 0.26
N PRO A 45 -15.15 -6.61 -0.70
CA PRO A 45 -14.80 -5.95 -1.95
C PRO A 45 -14.38 -4.49 -1.77
N VAL A 46 -15.04 -3.77 -0.83
CA VAL A 46 -14.71 -2.37 -0.53
C VAL A 46 -13.35 -2.26 0.15
N ILE A 47 -13.04 -3.19 1.07
CA ILE A 47 -11.74 -3.27 1.72
C ILE A 47 -10.65 -3.51 0.68
N ALA A 48 -10.84 -4.49 -0.21
CA ALA A 48 -9.86 -4.81 -1.24
C ALA A 48 -9.63 -3.64 -2.21
N ALA A 49 -10.70 -3.03 -2.71
CA ALA A 49 -10.58 -1.88 -3.61
C ALA A 49 -9.87 -0.70 -2.95
N SER A 50 -10.22 -0.39 -1.68
CA SER A 50 -9.58 0.70 -0.95
C SER A 50 -8.11 0.40 -0.61
N LEU A 51 -7.78 -0.85 -0.25
CA LEU A 51 -6.39 -1.28 -0.03
C LEU A 51 -5.56 -1.15 -1.31
N MET A 52 -6.09 -1.63 -2.44
CA MET A 52 -5.42 -1.55 -3.73
C MET A 52 -5.17 -0.11 -4.15
N LEU A 53 -6.20 0.73 -4.15
CA LEU A 53 -6.05 2.10 -4.62
C LEU A 53 -5.19 2.97 -3.70
N THR A 54 -5.19 2.69 -2.39
CA THR A 54 -4.29 3.40 -1.46
C THR A 54 -2.84 2.98 -1.64
N ASN A 55 -2.60 1.76 -2.09
CA ASN A 55 -1.27 1.27 -2.40
C ASN A 55 -0.84 1.66 -3.81
N LEU A 56 -1.71 1.50 -4.81
CA LEU A 56 -1.43 1.86 -6.20
C LEU A 56 -1.48 3.37 -6.38
N SER A 57 -0.35 4.00 -6.26
CA SER A 57 -0.21 5.42 -6.51
C SER A 57 0.83 5.71 -7.60
N THR A 58 1.00 6.96 -7.95
CA THR A 58 1.84 7.36 -9.09
C THR A 58 3.31 7.03 -8.90
N GLU A 59 3.81 7.00 -7.67
CA GLU A 59 5.20 6.59 -7.41
C GLU A 59 5.44 5.11 -7.77
N GLN A 60 4.41 4.26 -7.69
CA GLN A 60 4.52 2.88 -8.15
C GLN A 60 4.39 2.77 -9.67
N LEU A 61 3.38 3.42 -10.29
CA LEU A 61 3.18 3.41 -11.73
C LEU A 61 4.41 3.94 -12.48
N VAL A 62 4.92 5.07 -12.07
CA VAL A 62 6.10 5.69 -12.67
C VAL A 62 7.38 4.97 -12.26
N GLY A 63 7.54 4.71 -10.96
CA GLY A 63 8.79 4.19 -10.41
C GLY A 63 9.04 2.72 -10.73
N LEU A 64 8.04 1.84 -10.64
CA LEU A 64 8.22 0.42 -11.00
C LEU A 64 8.33 0.21 -12.50
N SER A 65 7.57 0.95 -13.32
CA SER A 65 7.76 0.91 -14.77
C SER A 65 9.13 1.44 -15.17
N GLY A 66 9.64 2.48 -14.49
CA GLY A 66 11.00 2.98 -14.71
C GLY A 66 12.07 1.96 -14.32
N GLN A 67 11.90 1.26 -13.20
CA GLN A 67 12.79 0.15 -12.82
C GLN A 67 12.71 -1.01 -13.82
N ALA A 68 11.49 -1.38 -14.28
CA ALA A 68 11.28 -2.43 -15.25
C ALA A 68 11.89 -2.10 -16.62
N TYR A 69 11.81 -0.84 -17.03
CA TYR A 69 12.49 -0.33 -18.23
C TYR A 69 13.99 -0.63 -18.21
N LYS A 70 14.65 -0.49 -17.05
CA LYS A 70 16.09 -0.81 -16.89
C LYS A 70 16.35 -2.29 -16.68
N SER A 71 15.66 -2.92 -15.73
CA SER A 71 16.03 -4.22 -15.17
C SER A 71 15.08 -5.37 -15.52
N GLY A 72 13.98 -5.09 -16.23
CA GLY A 72 13.03 -6.14 -16.65
C GLY A 72 12.02 -6.54 -15.57
N MET A 73 11.46 -7.75 -15.71
CA MET A 73 10.33 -8.26 -14.92
C MET A 73 10.72 -8.61 -13.47
N SER A 74 12.00 -8.75 -13.13
CA SER A 74 12.45 -9.08 -11.76
C SER A 74 11.90 -8.13 -10.70
N VAL A 75 11.65 -6.86 -11.06
CA VAL A 75 11.08 -5.85 -10.16
C VAL A 75 9.62 -6.12 -9.75
N MET A 76 8.93 -7.07 -10.41
CA MET A 76 7.58 -7.48 -10.02
C MET A 76 7.52 -7.99 -8.57
N GLY A 77 8.65 -8.45 -8.06
CA GLY A 77 8.76 -8.94 -6.70
C GLY A 77 8.32 -7.94 -5.64
N TRP A 78 8.45 -6.63 -5.89
CA TRP A 78 7.93 -5.60 -4.98
C TRP A 78 6.44 -5.78 -4.68
N GLU A 79 5.66 -6.19 -5.68
CA GLU A 79 4.21 -6.30 -5.60
C GLU A 79 3.74 -7.73 -5.31
N VAL A 80 4.26 -8.70 -6.04
CA VAL A 80 3.81 -10.09 -5.98
C VAL A 80 4.09 -10.73 -4.61
N THR A 81 5.23 -10.43 -3.97
CA THR A 81 5.55 -10.93 -2.62
C THR A 81 4.63 -10.36 -1.53
N SER A 82 3.92 -9.26 -1.82
CA SER A 82 2.89 -8.71 -0.93
C SER A 82 1.77 -9.73 -0.65
N ALA A 83 1.52 -10.67 -1.56
CA ALA A 83 0.54 -11.74 -1.36
C ALA A 83 0.83 -12.56 -0.09
N VAL A 84 2.09 -12.87 0.19
CA VAL A 84 2.50 -13.59 1.41
C VAL A 84 2.14 -12.79 2.66
N THR A 85 2.41 -11.50 2.65
CA THR A 85 2.18 -10.66 3.83
C THR A 85 0.71 -10.32 4.04
N LEU A 86 -0.09 -10.29 2.97
CA LEU A 86 -1.55 -10.21 3.06
C LEU A 86 -2.17 -11.49 3.62
N ILE A 87 -1.57 -12.66 3.35
CA ILE A 87 -1.91 -13.91 4.05
C ILE A 87 -1.57 -13.79 5.54
N PHE A 88 -0.39 -13.23 5.90
CA PHE A 88 -0.07 -12.96 7.31
C PHE A 88 -1.07 -12.01 7.95
N LEU A 89 -1.48 -10.96 7.23
CA LEU A 89 -2.54 -10.06 7.70
C LEU A 89 -3.82 -10.85 8.01
N ALA A 90 -4.30 -11.66 7.08
CA ALA A 90 -5.55 -12.40 7.21
C ALA A 90 -5.53 -13.44 8.33
N LEU A 91 -4.40 -14.16 8.51
CA LEU A 91 -4.32 -15.30 9.44
C LEU A 91 -3.75 -14.95 10.81
N ILE A 92 -2.87 -13.94 10.89
CA ILE A 92 -2.09 -13.67 12.11
C ILE A 92 -2.44 -12.33 12.74
N PHE A 93 -2.34 -11.24 11.95
CA PHE A 93 -2.44 -9.90 12.49
C PHE A 93 -3.88 -9.45 12.72
N LEU A 94 -4.72 -9.55 11.70
CA LEU A 94 -6.10 -9.08 11.75
C LEU A 94 -6.95 -9.74 12.84
N PRO A 95 -6.90 -11.09 13.05
CA PRO A 95 -7.62 -11.70 14.17
C PRO A 95 -7.22 -11.14 15.54
N ARG A 96 -5.92 -10.84 15.73
CA ARG A 96 -5.42 -10.26 16.99
C ARG A 96 -5.88 -8.82 17.19
N TYR A 97 -5.84 -8.02 16.13
CA TYR A 97 -6.27 -6.62 16.16
C TYR A 97 -7.76 -6.49 16.42
N LEU A 98 -8.60 -7.23 15.68
CA LEU A 98 -10.06 -7.15 15.82
C LEU A 98 -10.53 -7.72 17.18
N LYS A 99 -9.86 -8.77 17.69
CA LYS A 99 -10.14 -9.32 19.01
C LYS A 99 -10.00 -8.26 20.10
N ARG A 100 -9.03 -7.36 19.98
CA ARG A 100 -8.80 -6.24 20.92
C ARG A 100 -9.67 -5.02 20.65
N GLY A 101 -10.38 -4.97 19.52
CA GLY A 101 -11.18 -3.82 19.14
C GLY A 101 -10.39 -2.53 18.94
N ILE A 102 -9.05 -2.63 18.69
CA ILE A 102 -8.19 -1.46 18.55
C ILE A 102 -8.63 -0.58 17.39
N ALA A 103 -8.43 0.73 17.52
CA ALA A 103 -8.65 1.70 16.45
C ALA A 103 -7.36 2.00 15.68
N THR A 104 -6.22 1.88 16.34
CA THR A 104 -4.90 2.15 15.75
C THR A 104 -3.89 1.09 16.17
N ILE A 105 -2.86 0.90 15.35
CA ILE A 105 -1.75 0.00 15.68
C ILE A 105 -1.01 0.44 16.97
N PRO A 106 -0.77 1.73 17.22
CA PRO A 106 -0.22 2.17 18.50
C PRO A 106 -1.11 1.86 19.72
N ASP A 107 -2.45 1.71 19.59
CA ASP A 107 -3.29 1.24 20.69
C ASP A 107 -2.87 -0.15 21.16
N PHE A 108 -2.59 -1.07 20.21
CA PHE A 108 -2.06 -2.38 20.55
C PHE A 108 -0.71 -2.28 21.28
N LEU A 109 0.16 -1.39 20.85
CA LEU A 109 1.49 -1.23 21.47
C LEU A 109 1.41 -0.64 22.86
N GLU A 110 0.48 0.28 23.13
CA GLU A 110 0.22 0.77 24.48
C GLU A 110 -0.23 -0.34 25.42
N GLU A 111 -1.19 -1.16 25.01
CA GLU A 111 -1.68 -2.27 25.84
C GLU A 111 -0.62 -3.35 26.04
N ARG A 112 0.17 -3.63 24.99
CA ARG A 112 1.17 -4.68 25.03
C ARG A 112 2.40 -4.28 25.83
N TYR A 113 2.83 -3.04 25.72
CA TYR A 113 4.04 -2.51 26.32
C TYR A 113 3.74 -1.41 27.34
N ASP A 114 3.71 -0.16 26.90
CA ASP A 114 3.36 0.98 27.73
C ASP A 114 3.02 2.22 26.89
N LYS A 115 2.51 3.28 27.58
CA LYS A 115 2.16 4.58 26.98
C LYS A 115 3.36 5.24 26.28
N THR A 116 4.57 5.10 26.83
CA THR A 116 5.78 5.71 26.24
C THR A 116 6.14 5.08 24.91
N THR A 117 6.06 3.74 24.81
CA THR A 117 6.29 3.01 23.55
C THR A 117 5.31 3.48 22.48
N ARG A 118 4.02 3.63 22.81
CA ARG A 118 3.01 4.18 21.91
C ARG A 118 3.41 5.57 21.39
N ILE A 119 3.73 6.49 22.29
CA ILE A 119 4.05 7.89 21.95
C ILE A 119 5.25 7.97 21.01
N ILE A 120 6.31 7.19 21.27
CA ILE A 120 7.49 7.13 20.39
C ILE A 120 7.07 6.72 18.98
N ILE A 121 6.22 5.70 18.86
CA ILE A 121 5.80 5.17 17.56
C ILE A 121 4.82 6.10 16.86
N ASP A 122 3.90 6.76 17.59
CA ASP A 122 3.04 7.80 17.03
C ASP A 122 3.88 8.91 16.39
N PHE A 123 4.92 9.39 17.07
CA PHE A 123 5.85 10.40 16.53
C PHE A 123 6.60 9.89 15.30
N CYS A 124 7.12 8.67 15.31
CA CYS A 124 7.77 8.07 14.13
C CYS A 124 6.83 8.03 12.92
N PHE A 125 5.59 7.57 13.10
CA PHE A 125 4.61 7.55 12.03
C PHE A 125 4.26 8.95 11.52
N LEU A 126 4.07 9.93 12.42
CA LEU A 126 3.70 11.30 12.04
C LEU A 126 4.81 11.98 11.24
N ILE A 127 6.07 11.86 11.69
CA ILE A 127 7.22 12.40 10.97
C ILE A 127 7.36 11.73 9.61
N ALA A 128 7.33 10.40 9.56
CA ALA A 128 7.43 9.66 8.31
C ALA A 128 6.30 10.02 7.33
N THR A 129 5.08 10.17 7.83
CA THR A 129 3.92 10.54 7.00
C THR A 129 4.06 11.96 6.46
N GLY A 130 4.37 12.95 7.33
CA GLY A 130 4.39 14.36 6.94
C GLY A 130 5.61 14.77 6.11
N VAL A 131 6.77 14.15 6.35
CA VAL A 131 8.04 14.54 5.71
C VAL A 131 8.42 13.62 4.54
N CYS A 132 7.97 12.36 4.54
CA CYS A 132 8.32 11.41 3.49
C CYS A 132 7.10 11.02 2.64
N PHE A 133 6.09 10.35 3.21
CA PHE A 133 5.01 9.74 2.43
C PHE A 133 4.17 10.75 1.66
N LEU A 134 3.55 11.69 2.35
CA LEU A 134 2.65 12.65 1.72
C LEU A 134 3.36 13.54 0.69
N PRO A 135 4.57 14.07 0.96
CA PRO A 135 5.32 14.84 -0.05
C PRO A 135 5.66 14.03 -1.30
N ILE A 136 6.08 12.76 -1.14
CA ILE A 136 6.42 11.89 -2.27
C ILE A 136 5.20 11.60 -3.14
N VAL A 137 4.05 11.35 -2.54
CA VAL A 137 2.78 11.12 -3.25
C VAL A 137 2.37 12.36 -4.06
N LEU A 138 2.45 13.54 -3.45
CA LEU A 138 2.14 14.80 -4.15
C LEU A 138 3.11 15.08 -5.30
N TYR A 139 4.41 14.92 -5.06
CA TYR A 139 5.44 15.15 -6.07
C TYR A 139 5.31 14.19 -7.25
N SER A 140 5.19 12.89 -6.98
CA SER A 140 5.04 11.88 -8.04
C SER A 140 3.76 12.09 -8.86
N GLY A 141 2.67 12.46 -8.18
CA GLY A 141 1.42 12.83 -8.84
C GLY A 141 1.55 14.07 -9.74
N ALA A 142 2.19 15.12 -9.23
CA ALA A 142 2.46 16.32 -9.98
C ALA A 142 3.37 16.04 -11.19
N LEU A 143 4.40 15.24 -11.01
CA LEU A 143 5.31 14.83 -12.08
C LEU A 143 4.56 14.08 -13.19
N ALA A 144 3.76 13.06 -12.84
CA ALA A 144 2.99 12.28 -13.80
C ALA A 144 1.97 13.13 -14.55
N LEU A 145 1.20 13.98 -13.85
CA LEU A 145 0.24 14.87 -14.48
C LEU A 145 0.90 15.93 -15.37
N ASN A 146 2.08 16.46 -14.98
CA ASN A 146 2.82 17.39 -15.82
C ASN A 146 3.27 16.74 -17.14
N TYR A 147 3.76 15.50 -17.10
CA TYR A 147 4.13 14.75 -18.32
C TYR A 147 2.91 14.38 -19.18
N LEU A 148 1.79 13.97 -18.56
CA LEU A 148 0.58 13.59 -19.31
C LEU A 148 -0.09 14.78 -20.00
N PHE A 149 -0.15 15.93 -19.34
CA PHE A 149 -0.88 17.09 -19.82
C PHE A 149 0.01 18.19 -20.40
N HIS A 150 1.36 18.00 -20.38
CA HIS A 150 2.33 19.01 -20.84
C HIS A 150 2.06 20.39 -20.21
N VAL A 151 1.79 20.42 -18.88
CA VAL A 151 1.33 21.62 -18.17
C VAL A 151 2.34 22.75 -18.28
N GLY A 152 3.64 22.46 -18.10
CA GLY A 152 4.70 23.46 -18.23
C GLY A 152 4.74 24.11 -19.60
N GLU A 153 4.68 23.31 -20.66
CA GLU A 153 4.68 23.79 -22.04
C GLU A 153 3.39 24.57 -22.39
N SER A 154 2.24 24.02 -21.96
CA SER A 154 0.93 24.62 -22.25
C SER A 154 0.72 25.99 -21.59
N LEU A 155 1.28 26.16 -20.37
CA LEU A 155 1.21 27.41 -19.61
C LEU A 155 2.44 28.31 -19.82
N GLN A 156 3.42 27.88 -20.64
CA GLN A 156 4.68 28.58 -20.89
C GLN A 156 5.46 28.92 -19.60
N ILE A 157 5.42 27.99 -18.62
CA ILE A 157 6.13 28.10 -17.34
C ILE A 157 7.24 27.05 -17.24
N SER A 158 8.21 27.30 -16.37
CA SER A 158 9.30 26.34 -16.14
C SER A 158 8.76 25.01 -15.58
N HIS A 159 9.49 23.90 -15.82
CA HIS A 159 9.14 22.58 -15.28
C HIS A 159 8.95 22.62 -13.75
N GLY A 160 9.82 23.32 -13.03
CA GLY A 160 9.70 23.48 -11.58
C GLY A 160 8.43 24.24 -11.15
N ALA A 161 8.07 25.32 -11.88
CA ALA A 161 6.84 26.06 -11.61
C ALA A 161 5.58 25.23 -11.88
N ALA A 162 5.58 24.39 -12.93
CA ALA A 162 4.49 23.47 -13.21
C ALA A 162 4.33 22.41 -12.11
N ILE A 163 5.43 21.85 -11.60
CA ILE A 163 5.40 20.92 -10.47
C ILE A 163 4.85 21.61 -9.22
N TRP A 164 5.31 22.81 -8.87
CA TRP A 164 4.77 23.58 -7.74
C TRP A 164 3.26 23.81 -7.86
N LEU A 165 2.81 24.26 -9.03
CA LEU A 165 1.39 24.49 -9.30
C LEU A 165 0.57 23.21 -9.08
N LEU A 166 1.00 22.09 -9.66
CA LEU A 166 0.30 20.82 -9.55
C LEU A 166 0.33 20.25 -8.12
N VAL A 167 1.43 20.37 -7.39
CA VAL A 167 1.52 19.98 -5.97
C VAL A 167 0.51 20.76 -5.13
N ILE A 168 0.40 22.09 -5.34
CA ILE A 168 -0.57 22.92 -4.62
C ILE A 168 -2.00 22.49 -4.98
N LEU A 169 -2.32 22.29 -6.25
CA LEU A 169 -3.66 21.86 -6.69
C LEU A 169 -4.03 20.48 -6.14
N LEU A 170 -3.11 19.51 -6.18
CA LEU A 170 -3.31 18.18 -5.59
C LEU A 170 -3.48 18.25 -4.07
N GLY A 171 -2.65 19.03 -3.39
CA GLY A 171 -2.75 19.23 -1.94
C GLY A 171 -4.08 19.85 -1.53
N LEU A 172 -4.53 20.90 -2.24
CA LEU A 172 -5.84 21.53 -2.01
C LEU A 172 -6.99 20.54 -2.24
N ALA A 173 -6.96 19.80 -3.35
CA ALA A 173 -7.97 18.78 -3.65
C ALA A 173 -8.01 17.70 -2.55
N GLY A 174 -6.83 17.23 -2.10
CA GLY A 174 -6.73 16.27 -1.02
C GLY A 174 -7.29 16.79 0.31
N ILE A 175 -6.96 18.03 0.69
CA ILE A 175 -7.47 18.67 1.89
C ILE A 175 -9.02 18.77 1.85
N LEU A 176 -9.57 19.25 0.74
CA LEU A 176 -11.03 19.38 0.57
C LEU A 176 -11.71 18.01 0.74
N TYR A 177 -11.13 16.98 0.15
CA TYR A 177 -11.68 15.63 0.22
C TYR A 177 -11.60 15.02 1.63
N ALA A 178 -10.46 15.19 2.33
CA ALA A 178 -10.22 14.65 3.66
C ALA A 178 -11.10 15.31 4.72
N VAL A 179 -11.29 16.65 4.64
CA VAL A 179 -12.07 17.41 5.63
C VAL A 179 -13.55 17.07 5.55
N ILE A 180 -14.08 16.81 4.35
CA ILE A 180 -15.52 16.64 4.12
C ILE A 180 -16.00 15.22 4.43
N GLY A 181 -15.21 14.18 4.13
CA GLY A 181 -15.74 12.84 3.93
C GLY A 181 -15.35 11.75 4.93
N GLY A 182 -14.29 11.87 5.68
CA GLY A 182 -13.77 10.80 6.55
C GLY A 182 -13.44 9.50 5.80
N LEU A 183 -13.16 8.41 6.53
CA LEU A 183 -12.72 7.13 5.96
C LEU A 183 -13.76 6.49 5.01
N ARG A 184 -15.06 6.67 5.26
CA ARG A 184 -16.11 6.06 4.41
C ARG A 184 -16.20 6.72 3.03
N ALA A 185 -16.06 8.04 2.97
CA ALA A 185 -16.04 8.73 1.67
C ALA A 185 -14.82 8.32 0.85
N MET A 186 -13.66 8.20 1.50
CA MET A 186 -12.45 7.68 0.86
C MET A 186 -12.69 6.27 0.30
N ALA A 187 -13.20 5.34 1.10
CA ALA A 187 -13.44 3.97 0.67
C ALA A 187 -14.44 3.86 -0.50
N VAL A 188 -15.44 4.75 -0.58
CA VAL A 188 -16.38 4.80 -1.71
C VAL A 188 -15.70 5.34 -2.97
N ALA A 189 -14.97 6.45 -2.86
CA ALA A 189 -14.22 7.01 -3.98
C ALA A 189 -13.16 6.05 -4.48
N ASP A 190 -12.43 5.40 -3.57
CA ASP A 190 -11.44 4.37 -3.87
C ASP A 190 -12.06 3.20 -4.66
N SER A 191 -13.29 2.80 -4.33
CA SER A 191 -13.97 1.72 -5.06
C SER A 191 -14.24 2.10 -6.52
N ILE A 192 -14.61 3.36 -6.78
CA ILE A 192 -14.90 3.84 -8.14
C ILE A 192 -13.60 4.07 -8.92
N ASN A 193 -12.65 4.77 -8.31
CA ASN A 193 -11.33 5.01 -8.91
C ASN A 193 -10.55 3.71 -9.12
N GLY A 194 -10.74 2.69 -8.23
CA GLY A 194 -10.13 1.38 -8.38
C GLY A 194 -10.60 0.64 -9.64
N ILE A 195 -11.89 0.72 -9.96
CA ILE A 195 -12.41 0.20 -11.23
C ILE A 195 -11.78 0.96 -12.40
N GLY A 196 -11.71 2.28 -12.32
CA GLY A 196 -11.03 3.12 -13.30
C GLY A 196 -9.56 2.74 -13.48
N LEU A 197 -8.86 2.46 -12.37
CA LEU A 197 -7.46 2.07 -12.39
C LEU A 197 -7.24 0.69 -13.03
N VAL A 198 -8.10 -0.27 -12.75
CA VAL A 198 -8.02 -1.60 -13.41
C VAL A 198 -8.24 -1.46 -14.92
N ILE A 199 -9.25 -0.71 -15.33
CA ILE A 199 -9.54 -0.48 -16.75
C ILE A 199 -8.39 0.33 -17.38
N GLY A 200 -8.07 1.49 -16.84
CA GLY A 200 -7.05 2.40 -17.37
C GLY A 200 -5.64 1.79 -17.34
N GLY A 201 -5.32 1.12 -16.23
CA GLY A 201 -4.04 0.45 -16.06
C GLY A 201 -3.81 -0.72 -17.02
N LEU A 202 -4.85 -1.50 -17.34
CA LEU A 202 -4.77 -2.58 -18.33
C LEU A 202 -4.80 -2.06 -19.78
N MET A 203 -5.41 -0.91 -20.04
CA MET A 203 -5.37 -0.31 -21.38
C MET A 203 -3.94 -0.01 -21.82
N VAL A 204 -3.10 0.49 -20.92
CA VAL A 204 -1.72 0.89 -21.27
C VAL A 204 -0.91 -0.28 -21.84
N PRO A 205 -0.78 -1.45 -21.19
CA PRO A 205 -0.06 -2.57 -21.78
C PRO A 205 -0.77 -3.16 -23.01
N ILE A 206 -2.11 -3.16 -23.07
CA ILE A 206 -2.84 -3.65 -24.25
C ILE A 206 -2.52 -2.79 -25.48
N PHE A 207 -2.71 -1.47 -25.39
CA PHE A 207 -2.38 -0.55 -26.49
C PHE A 207 -0.89 -0.52 -26.78
N GLY A 208 -0.05 -0.65 -25.74
CA GLY A 208 1.40 -0.76 -25.90
C GLY A 208 1.82 -1.99 -26.71
N LEU A 209 1.23 -3.17 -26.42
CA LEU A 209 1.47 -4.40 -27.20
C LEU A 209 0.95 -4.28 -28.64
N ILE A 210 -0.20 -3.65 -28.85
CA ILE A 210 -0.72 -3.37 -30.20
C ILE A 210 0.24 -2.45 -30.97
N ALA A 211 0.76 -1.40 -30.33
CA ALA A 211 1.73 -0.48 -30.93
C ALA A 211 3.04 -1.21 -31.27
N MET A 212 3.56 -2.03 -30.36
CA MET A 212 4.76 -2.84 -30.56
C MET A 212 4.58 -3.84 -31.71
N GLY A 213 3.41 -4.50 -31.79
CA GLY A 213 3.06 -5.44 -32.87
C GLY A 213 2.53 -4.77 -34.14
N LYS A 214 2.78 -3.46 -34.35
CA LYS A 214 2.36 -2.72 -35.57
C LYS A 214 0.87 -2.88 -35.90
N GLY A 215 0.03 -2.86 -34.89
CA GLY A 215 -1.43 -2.99 -35.02
C GLY A 215 -1.99 -4.36 -34.60
N SER A 216 -1.15 -5.35 -34.30
CA SER A 216 -1.58 -6.69 -33.85
C SER A 216 -1.14 -6.95 -32.43
N PHE A 217 -2.10 -7.23 -31.54
CA PHE A 217 -1.83 -7.62 -30.15
C PHE A 217 -1.00 -8.90 -30.04
N MET A 218 -1.29 -9.89 -30.89
CA MET A 218 -0.58 -11.18 -30.86
C MET A 218 0.86 -11.04 -31.33
N GLN A 219 1.14 -10.23 -32.36
CA GLN A 219 2.50 -9.93 -32.79
C GLN A 219 3.27 -9.13 -31.71
N GLY A 220 2.57 -8.28 -30.95
CA GLY A 220 3.17 -7.59 -29.80
C GLY A 220 3.60 -8.57 -28.70
N ILE A 221 2.78 -9.59 -28.39
CA ILE A 221 3.15 -10.65 -27.46
C ILE A 221 4.34 -11.45 -27.99
N GLU A 222 4.32 -11.82 -29.27
CA GLU A 222 5.41 -12.57 -29.93
C GLU A 222 6.73 -11.78 -29.83
N GLN A 223 6.72 -10.48 -30.15
CA GLN A 223 7.89 -9.63 -29.99
C GLN A 223 8.38 -9.55 -28.54
N LEU A 224 7.48 -9.37 -27.59
CA LEU A 224 7.81 -9.31 -26.16
C LEU A 224 8.47 -10.61 -25.66
N THR A 225 8.05 -11.78 -26.19
CA THR A 225 8.52 -13.09 -25.76
C THR A 225 9.72 -13.62 -26.56
N THR A 226 10.08 -12.98 -27.67
CA THR A 226 11.19 -13.40 -28.55
C THR A 226 12.33 -12.40 -28.58
N VAL A 227 12.02 -11.09 -28.62
CA VAL A 227 13.02 -10.03 -28.66
C VAL A 227 13.30 -9.59 -27.22
N HIS A 228 14.54 -9.71 -26.76
CA HIS A 228 14.92 -9.43 -25.36
C HIS A 228 14.09 -10.23 -24.34
N ALA A 229 13.80 -11.50 -24.64
CA ALA A 229 13.00 -12.39 -23.80
C ALA A 229 13.57 -12.52 -22.37
N GLU A 230 14.88 -12.37 -22.20
CA GLU A 230 15.57 -12.33 -20.90
C GLU A 230 15.05 -11.25 -19.96
N LYS A 231 14.50 -10.17 -20.51
CA LYS A 231 13.85 -9.11 -19.70
C LYS A 231 12.56 -9.57 -18.99
N LEU A 232 11.96 -10.67 -19.43
CA LEU A 232 10.80 -11.30 -18.76
C LEU A 232 11.19 -12.15 -17.55
N ASN A 233 12.49 -12.37 -17.31
CA ASN A 233 12.96 -13.14 -16.16
C ASN A 233 12.54 -12.48 -14.83
N SER A 234 11.90 -13.28 -13.98
CA SER A 234 11.49 -12.86 -12.63
C SER A 234 12.60 -12.89 -11.57
N VAL A 235 13.72 -13.54 -11.89
CA VAL A 235 14.84 -13.72 -10.97
C VAL A 235 15.82 -12.57 -11.13
N GLY A 236 15.84 -11.66 -10.17
CA GLY A 236 16.78 -10.55 -10.15
C GLY A 236 18.19 -10.98 -9.76
N GLY A 237 19.17 -10.49 -10.50
CA GLY A 237 20.59 -10.66 -10.20
C GLY A 237 21.06 -9.82 -9.01
N PRO A 238 22.32 -10.00 -8.57
CA PRO A 238 22.87 -9.29 -7.40
C PRO A 238 22.85 -7.75 -7.52
N THR A 239 22.97 -7.23 -8.73
CA THR A 239 23.02 -5.78 -9.03
C THR A 239 21.66 -5.19 -9.42
N ASP A 240 20.65 -6.02 -9.57
CA ASP A 240 19.30 -5.54 -9.91
C ASP A 240 18.65 -4.77 -8.73
N PRO A 241 17.67 -3.91 -9.02
CA PRO A 241 16.92 -3.19 -7.98
C PRO A 241 16.22 -4.11 -6.98
N LEU A 242 16.01 -5.38 -7.34
CA LEU A 242 15.47 -6.41 -6.47
C LEU A 242 16.18 -7.75 -6.69
N PRO A 243 17.30 -8.00 -6.01
CA PRO A 243 17.93 -9.32 -5.99
C PRO A 243 16.99 -10.39 -5.42
N ILE A 244 16.98 -11.59 -6.02
CA ILE A 244 16.04 -12.64 -5.60
C ILE A 244 16.19 -13.02 -4.12
N GLY A 245 17.40 -13.06 -3.57
CA GLY A 245 17.63 -13.31 -2.15
C GLY A 245 17.06 -12.20 -1.25
N ALA A 246 17.11 -10.95 -1.71
CA ALA A 246 16.53 -9.81 -1.01
C ALA A 246 14.99 -9.86 -0.99
N ALA A 247 14.36 -10.42 -2.04
CA ALA A 247 12.92 -10.59 -2.13
C ALA A 247 12.36 -11.50 -1.02
N PHE A 248 13.10 -12.56 -0.65
CA PHE A 248 12.68 -13.51 0.38
C PHE A 248 13.23 -13.22 1.79
N THR A 249 13.95 -12.12 1.96
CA THR A 249 14.50 -11.68 3.26
C THR A 249 13.93 -10.31 3.65
N GLY A 250 14.64 -9.25 3.34
CA GLY A 250 14.27 -7.89 3.73
C GLY A 250 12.96 -7.41 3.14
N LEU A 251 12.62 -7.79 1.89
CA LEU A 251 11.37 -7.36 1.27
C LEU A 251 10.14 -7.93 1.96
N ILE A 252 10.16 -9.20 2.41
CA ILE A 252 9.06 -9.77 3.20
C ILE A 252 8.84 -8.96 4.49
N LEU A 253 9.90 -8.48 5.14
CA LEU A 253 9.79 -7.63 6.32
C LEU A 253 9.20 -6.26 6.00
N VAL A 254 9.65 -5.63 4.92
CA VAL A 254 9.11 -4.34 4.43
C VAL A 254 7.63 -4.47 4.09
N ASN A 255 7.26 -5.52 3.36
CA ASN A 255 5.87 -5.79 3.00
C ASN A 255 5.03 -6.17 4.23
N THR A 256 5.59 -6.89 5.22
CA THR A 256 4.90 -7.16 6.49
C THR A 256 4.67 -5.86 7.26
N PHE A 257 5.64 -4.95 7.30
CA PHE A 257 5.41 -3.62 7.84
C PHE A 257 4.24 -2.94 7.13
N TYR A 258 4.31 -2.84 5.80
CA TYR A 258 3.35 -2.08 5.01
C TYR A 258 1.92 -2.62 5.13
N TRP A 259 1.73 -3.93 4.91
CA TRP A 259 0.40 -4.55 4.87
C TRP A 259 -0.17 -4.89 6.25
N CYS A 260 0.68 -5.17 7.24
CA CYS A 260 0.24 -5.67 8.53
C CYS A 260 0.34 -4.67 9.68
N THR A 261 1.14 -3.60 9.55
CA THR A 261 1.43 -2.71 10.67
C THR A 261 1.36 -1.22 10.35
N ASN A 262 1.37 -0.85 9.06
CA ASN A 262 1.22 0.54 8.68
C ASN A 262 -0.21 1.01 8.89
N GLN A 263 -0.39 2.02 9.75
CA GLN A 263 -1.71 2.57 10.10
C GLN A 263 -2.49 3.03 8.87
N GLY A 264 -1.84 3.68 7.90
CA GLY A 264 -2.48 4.15 6.67
C GLY A 264 -3.14 3.06 5.83
N ILE A 265 -2.68 1.83 5.96
CA ILE A 265 -3.17 0.65 5.24
C ILE A 265 -4.11 -0.17 6.13
N VAL A 266 -3.64 -0.57 7.32
CA VAL A 266 -4.36 -1.50 8.21
C VAL A 266 -5.68 -0.92 8.70
N GLN A 267 -5.81 0.40 8.82
CA GLN A 267 -7.03 1.07 9.27
C GLN A 267 -8.28 0.66 8.48
N ARG A 268 -8.13 0.33 7.18
CA ARG A 268 -9.23 -0.16 6.33
C ARG A 268 -9.72 -1.54 6.74
N THR A 269 -8.79 -2.42 7.11
CA THR A 269 -9.14 -3.77 7.60
C THR A 269 -9.69 -3.73 9.03
N LEU A 270 -9.22 -2.78 9.86
CA LEU A 270 -9.79 -2.53 11.19
C LEU A 270 -11.24 -2.01 11.13
N ALA A 271 -11.62 -1.38 10.03
CA ALA A 271 -12.98 -0.91 9.76
C ALA A 271 -13.91 -2.00 9.20
N SER A 272 -13.48 -3.26 9.15
CA SER A 272 -14.28 -4.39 8.65
C SER A 272 -15.49 -4.67 9.53
N LYS A 273 -16.60 -5.11 8.89
CA LYS A 273 -17.85 -5.49 9.57
C LYS A 273 -17.68 -6.75 10.45
N SER A 274 -16.80 -7.67 10.06
CA SER A 274 -16.50 -8.92 10.77
C SER A 274 -15.09 -9.39 10.44
N LEU A 275 -14.56 -10.33 11.20
CA LEU A 275 -13.28 -10.97 10.89
C LEU A 275 -13.32 -11.63 9.52
N ALA A 276 -14.40 -12.35 9.19
CA ALA A 276 -14.55 -13.01 7.89
C ALA A 276 -14.47 -12.02 6.71
N GLU A 277 -15.12 -10.86 6.81
CA GLU A 277 -15.07 -9.83 5.76
C GLU A 277 -13.67 -9.22 5.64
N GLY A 278 -13.00 -8.96 6.76
CA GLY A 278 -11.62 -8.48 6.74
C GLY A 278 -10.64 -9.49 6.12
N GLN A 279 -10.78 -10.79 6.46
CA GLN A 279 -9.97 -11.86 5.87
C GLN A 279 -10.19 -12.00 4.37
N LYS A 280 -11.45 -12.02 3.91
CA LYS A 280 -11.78 -12.05 2.47
C LYS A 280 -11.21 -10.81 1.75
N GLY A 281 -11.33 -9.62 2.35
CA GLY A 281 -10.80 -8.38 1.79
C GLY A 281 -9.29 -8.43 1.61
N ALA A 282 -8.54 -8.87 2.64
CA ALA A 282 -7.10 -9.02 2.57
C ALA A 282 -6.66 -10.06 1.52
N LEU A 283 -7.32 -11.22 1.46
CA LEU A 283 -6.98 -12.26 0.48
C LEU A 283 -7.38 -11.87 -0.96
N LEU A 284 -8.50 -11.15 -1.14
CA LEU A 284 -8.85 -10.58 -2.45
C LEU A 284 -7.80 -9.56 -2.91
N THR A 285 -7.29 -8.73 -1.99
CA THR A 285 -6.17 -7.82 -2.28
C THR A 285 -4.92 -8.61 -2.69
N ALA A 286 -4.62 -9.74 -2.04
CA ALA A 286 -3.49 -10.60 -2.41
C ALA A 286 -3.60 -11.14 -3.84
N VAL A 287 -4.80 -11.54 -4.28
CA VAL A 287 -5.04 -11.95 -5.67
C VAL A 287 -4.81 -10.78 -6.64
N LEU A 288 -5.35 -9.61 -6.33
CA LEU A 288 -5.18 -8.41 -7.17
C LEU A 288 -3.69 -8.01 -7.27
N LYS A 289 -2.91 -8.15 -6.19
CA LYS A 289 -1.47 -7.89 -6.19
C LYS A 289 -0.66 -8.77 -7.14
N MET A 290 -1.12 -9.97 -7.42
CA MET A 290 -0.50 -10.82 -8.44
C MET A 290 -0.74 -10.33 -9.88
N LEU A 291 -1.77 -9.49 -10.09
CA LEU A 291 -2.06 -8.85 -11.39
C LEU A 291 -1.35 -7.51 -11.57
N ASP A 292 -0.85 -6.91 -10.49
CA ASP A 292 -0.16 -5.61 -10.52
C ASP A 292 1.01 -5.54 -11.52
N PRO A 293 1.83 -6.59 -11.71
CA PRO A 293 2.89 -6.55 -12.72
C PRO A 293 2.40 -6.25 -14.13
N LEU A 294 1.16 -6.61 -14.48
CA LEU A 294 0.57 -6.28 -15.78
C LEU A 294 0.36 -4.77 -15.95
N VAL A 295 0.11 -4.07 -14.84
CA VAL A 295 -0.20 -2.63 -14.85
C VAL A 295 1.04 -1.78 -14.52
N LEU A 296 1.95 -2.31 -13.69
CA LEU A 296 3.07 -1.53 -13.13
C LEU A 296 4.42 -1.85 -13.80
N VAL A 297 4.63 -3.11 -14.19
CA VAL A 297 5.94 -3.61 -14.64
C VAL A 297 5.96 -3.79 -16.16
N LEU A 298 4.96 -4.47 -16.72
CA LEU A 298 4.86 -4.74 -18.15
C LEU A 298 4.90 -3.47 -19.01
N PRO A 299 4.27 -2.33 -18.63
CA PRO A 299 4.43 -1.08 -19.38
C PRO A 299 5.88 -0.61 -19.49
N GLY A 300 6.69 -0.83 -18.45
CA GLY A 300 8.12 -0.50 -18.50
C GLY A 300 8.89 -1.33 -19.51
N LEU A 301 8.59 -2.64 -19.62
CA LEU A 301 9.18 -3.51 -20.63
C LEU A 301 8.75 -3.10 -22.04
N ILE A 302 7.47 -2.82 -22.24
CA ILE A 302 6.95 -2.34 -23.53
C ILE A 302 7.62 -1.02 -23.91
N ALA A 303 7.76 -0.10 -22.97
CA ALA A 303 8.46 1.17 -23.20
C ALA A 303 9.93 0.96 -23.59
N PHE A 304 10.62 -0.04 -23.00
CA PHE A 304 11.97 -0.41 -23.38
C PHE A 304 12.06 -0.87 -24.85
N HIS A 305 11.10 -1.65 -25.34
CA HIS A 305 11.07 -2.08 -26.73
C HIS A 305 10.75 -0.95 -27.72
N LEU A 306 9.90 0.00 -27.32
CA LEU A 306 9.45 1.09 -28.19
C LEU A 306 10.37 2.32 -28.15
N TYR A 307 11.00 2.61 -27.00
CA TYR A 307 11.74 3.85 -26.73
C TYR A 307 13.05 3.55 -25.99
N GLN A 308 14.13 3.19 -26.70
CA GLN A 308 15.38 2.73 -26.08
C GLN A 308 16.20 3.85 -25.40
N ASP A 309 16.06 5.11 -25.82
CA ASP A 309 16.92 6.22 -25.40
C ASP A 309 16.19 7.27 -24.54
N LEU A 310 15.43 6.84 -23.54
CA LEU A 310 14.77 7.79 -22.64
C LEU A 310 15.80 8.44 -21.70
N PRO A 311 15.77 9.78 -21.54
CA PRO A 311 16.73 10.51 -20.68
C PRO A 311 16.69 10.08 -19.21
N LYS A 312 15.52 9.68 -18.72
CA LYS A 312 15.29 9.16 -17.37
C LYS A 312 14.33 7.98 -17.44
N ALA A 313 14.62 6.93 -16.69
CA ALA A 313 13.75 5.74 -16.64
C ALA A 313 12.33 6.05 -16.16
N ASP A 314 12.17 7.00 -15.24
CA ASP A 314 10.86 7.43 -14.72
C ASP A 314 9.96 8.08 -15.80
N MET A 315 10.51 8.40 -16.98
CA MET A 315 9.74 8.86 -18.14
C MET A 315 9.07 7.71 -18.92
N ALA A 316 9.47 6.46 -18.68
CA ALA A 316 8.98 5.30 -19.46
C ALA A 316 7.47 5.19 -19.47
N TYR A 317 6.83 5.23 -18.29
CA TYR A 317 5.38 5.10 -18.18
C TYR A 317 4.60 6.27 -18.79
N PRO A 318 4.88 7.53 -18.45
CA PRO A 318 4.19 8.67 -19.06
C PRO A 318 4.38 8.75 -20.58
N THR A 319 5.58 8.46 -21.09
CA THR A 319 5.87 8.45 -22.54
C THR A 319 5.03 7.38 -23.24
N LEU A 320 4.99 6.16 -22.67
CA LEU A 320 4.16 5.08 -23.23
C LEU A 320 2.68 5.52 -23.28
N VAL A 321 2.14 6.01 -22.18
CA VAL A 321 0.72 6.44 -22.09
C VAL A 321 0.39 7.49 -23.16
N ASN A 322 1.21 8.52 -23.30
CA ASN A 322 0.97 9.60 -24.26
C ASN A 322 1.03 9.16 -25.72
N ASN A 323 1.87 8.17 -26.03
CA ASN A 323 2.09 7.77 -27.43
C ASN A 323 1.21 6.60 -27.87
N VAL A 324 0.73 5.75 -26.94
CA VAL A 324 -0.06 4.57 -27.34
C VAL A 324 -1.56 4.74 -27.12
N LEU A 325 -1.99 5.57 -26.15
CA LEU A 325 -3.41 5.76 -25.89
C LEU A 325 -4.03 6.83 -26.80
N PRO A 326 -5.26 6.62 -27.32
CA PRO A 326 -6.05 7.67 -27.91
C PRO A 326 -6.26 8.85 -26.97
N VAL A 327 -6.30 10.07 -27.51
CA VAL A 327 -6.34 11.34 -26.75
C VAL A 327 -7.41 11.37 -25.63
N PRO A 328 -8.68 10.93 -25.85
CA PRO A 328 -9.67 10.90 -24.77
C PRO A 328 -9.30 9.93 -23.64
N LEU A 329 -8.63 8.81 -23.97
CA LEU A 329 -8.21 7.81 -22.99
C LEU A 329 -7.01 8.29 -22.16
N VAL A 330 -6.15 9.13 -22.70
CA VAL A 330 -5.09 9.83 -21.92
C VAL A 330 -5.74 10.71 -20.84
N GLY A 331 -6.79 11.47 -21.18
CA GLY A 331 -7.53 12.27 -20.22
C GLY A 331 -8.21 11.45 -19.12
N PHE A 332 -8.89 10.38 -19.51
CA PHE A 332 -9.48 9.42 -18.57
C PHE A 332 -8.43 8.83 -17.63
N PHE A 333 -7.30 8.38 -18.19
CA PHE A 333 -6.21 7.81 -17.42
C PHE A 333 -5.58 8.84 -16.46
N GLY A 334 -5.42 10.08 -16.90
CA GLY A 334 -4.99 11.19 -16.05
C GLY A 334 -5.93 11.41 -14.85
N ALA A 335 -7.26 11.31 -15.05
CA ALA A 335 -8.24 11.40 -13.97
C ALA A 335 -8.14 10.21 -12.99
N VAL A 336 -7.88 9.01 -13.50
CA VAL A 336 -7.63 7.82 -12.68
C VAL A 336 -6.37 7.99 -11.84
N LEU A 337 -5.27 8.50 -12.41
CA LEU A 337 -4.04 8.81 -11.68
C LEU A 337 -4.27 9.88 -10.62
N PHE A 338 -4.99 10.96 -10.96
CA PHE A 338 -5.40 11.97 -9.99
C PHE A 338 -6.17 11.34 -8.83
N GLY A 339 -7.13 10.46 -9.12
CA GLY A 339 -7.88 9.72 -8.11
C GLY A 339 -6.99 8.85 -7.22
N ALA A 340 -5.99 8.17 -7.77
CA ALA A 340 -5.03 7.35 -7.03
C ALA A 340 -4.15 8.22 -6.10
N VAL A 341 -3.66 9.36 -6.57
CA VAL A 341 -2.89 10.32 -5.75
C VAL A 341 -3.74 10.81 -4.58
N ILE A 342 -4.96 11.28 -4.85
CA ILE A 342 -5.87 11.80 -3.82
C ILE A 342 -6.24 10.72 -2.81
N SER A 343 -6.47 9.48 -3.25
CA SER A 343 -6.77 8.34 -2.36
C SER A 343 -5.62 8.05 -1.42
N THR A 344 -4.41 7.90 -1.94
CA THR A 344 -3.21 7.63 -1.15
C THR A 344 -2.92 8.78 -0.19
N PHE A 345 -2.95 10.02 -0.68
CA PHE A 345 -2.75 11.21 0.14
C PHE A 345 -3.75 11.26 1.31
N ASN A 346 -5.04 11.11 1.02
CA ASN A 346 -6.09 11.13 2.03
C ASN A 346 -6.02 9.97 3.01
N GLY A 347 -5.63 8.79 2.55
CA GLY A 347 -5.43 7.62 3.40
C GLY A 347 -4.38 7.87 4.49
N PHE A 348 -3.22 8.38 4.11
CA PHE A 348 -2.15 8.72 5.05
C PHE A 348 -2.48 9.97 5.88
N LEU A 349 -3.15 10.95 5.30
CA LEU A 349 -3.60 12.15 6.01
C LEU A 349 -4.60 11.80 7.12
N ASN A 350 -5.59 10.95 6.84
CA ASN A 350 -6.55 10.47 7.83
C ASN A 350 -5.87 9.63 8.92
N SER A 351 -4.90 8.82 8.54
CA SER A 351 -4.09 8.05 9.47
C SER A 351 -3.32 8.97 10.42
N ALA A 352 -2.61 9.98 9.89
CA ALA A 352 -1.89 10.97 10.70
C ALA A 352 -2.83 11.74 11.63
N SER A 353 -4.00 12.14 11.13
CA SER A 353 -5.05 12.80 11.93
C SER A 353 -5.52 11.93 13.09
N THR A 354 -5.71 10.63 12.84
CA THR A 354 -6.11 9.64 13.84
C THR A 354 -5.01 9.47 14.90
N LEU A 355 -3.78 9.27 14.48
CA LEU A 355 -2.62 9.07 15.38
C LEU A 355 -2.39 10.30 16.25
N PHE A 356 -2.48 11.50 15.68
CA PHE A 356 -2.30 12.71 16.46
C PHE A 356 -3.45 12.92 17.46
N SER A 357 -4.71 12.84 17.01
CA SER A 357 -5.84 13.14 17.87
C SER A 357 -6.03 12.10 18.98
N MET A 358 -5.95 10.81 18.65
CA MET A 358 -6.18 9.72 19.60
C MET A 358 -4.90 9.34 20.37
N GLY A 359 -3.73 9.46 19.74
CA GLY A 359 -2.45 9.12 20.34
C GLY A 359 -1.86 10.26 21.16
N ILE A 360 -1.58 11.37 20.52
CA ILE A 360 -0.87 12.49 21.17
C ILE A 360 -1.83 13.39 21.94
N TYR A 361 -2.85 13.95 21.25
CA TYR A 361 -3.74 14.93 21.87
C TYR A 361 -4.48 14.35 23.07
N ARG A 362 -5.20 13.23 22.89
CA ARG A 362 -5.97 12.59 23.96
C ARG A 362 -5.10 12.07 25.10
N ARG A 363 -3.86 11.63 24.83
CA ARG A 363 -3.01 10.98 25.84
C ARG A 363 -2.09 11.94 26.58
N ILE A 364 -1.72 13.07 25.96
CA ILE A 364 -0.74 14.01 26.51
C ILE A 364 -1.38 15.35 26.85
N ILE A 365 -2.20 15.91 25.92
CA ILE A 365 -2.67 17.29 26.01
C ILE A 365 -4.00 17.37 26.76
N ASN A 366 -5.02 16.56 26.38
CA ASN A 366 -6.34 16.55 27.02
C ASN A 366 -6.87 15.11 27.15
N GLN A 367 -6.69 14.53 28.33
CA GLN A 367 -7.10 13.14 28.60
C GLN A 367 -8.63 12.97 28.65
N ASN A 368 -9.37 14.04 28.93
CA ASN A 368 -10.82 14.07 29.03
C ASN A 368 -11.48 14.59 27.74
N ALA A 369 -10.75 14.62 26.61
CA ALA A 369 -11.29 15.12 25.35
C ALA A 369 -12.51 14.32 24.89
N GLU A 370 -13.60 15.02 24.59
CA GLU A 370 -14.81 14.43 24.03
C GLU A 370 -14.58 13.91 22.60
N PRO A 371 -15.34 12.90 22.15
CA PRO A 371 -15.22 12.34 20.80
C PRO A 371 -15.28 13.38 19.67
N GLN A 372 -16.13 14.39 19.80
CA GLN A 372 -16.27 15.48 18.83
C GLN A 372 -15.03 16.40 18.80
N GLN A 373 -14.42 16.65 19.95
CA GLN A 373 -13.17 17.41 20.03
C GLN A 373 -12.03 16.66 19.33
N LEU A 374 -11.94 15.32 19.47
CA LEU A 374 -10.94 14.51 18.80
C LEU A 374 -11.06 14.58 17.28
N VAL A 375 -12.28 14.57 16.75
CA VAL A 375 -12.52 14.75 15.31
C VAL A 375 -12.07 16.14 14.84
N THR A 376 -12.44 17.18 15.61
CA THR A 376 -12.06 18.56 15.28
C THR A 376 -10.54 18.77 15.31
N VAL A 377 -9.88 18.25 16.34
CA VAL A 377 -8.40 18.29 16.46
C VAL A 377 -7.74 17.50 15.33
N GLY A 378 -8.27 16.32 15.02
CA GLY A 378 -7.78 15.51 13.90
C GLY A 378 -7.86 16.25 12.56
N ARG A 379 -8.99 16.93 12.27
CA ARG A 379 -9.15 17.75 11.07
C ARG A 379 -8.16 18.92 11.01
N LYS A 380 -7.98 19.66 12.13
CA LYS A 380 -7.00 20.75 12.20
C LYS A 380 -5.56 20.27 11.98
N PHE A 381 -5.22 19.15 12.60
CA PHE A 381 -3.88 18.56 12.42
C PHE A 381 -3.70 18.02 11.00
N GLY A 382 -4.71 17.38 10.41
CA GLY A 382 -4.69 16.95 9.02
C GLY A 382 -4.43 18.11 8.06
N PHE A 383 -5.11 19.25 8.27
CA PHE A 383 -4.85 20.47 7.51
C PHE A 383 -3.40 20.96 7.65
N PHE A 384 -2.89 21.00 8.89
CA PHE A 384 -1.50 21.41 9.17
C PHE A 384 -0.48 20.52 8.46
N ILE A 385 -0.61 19.18 8.59
CA ILE A 385 0.37 18.26 8.00
C ILE A 385 0.28 18.22 6.46
N ALA A 386 -0.90 18.47 5.90
CA ALA A 386 -1.06 18.63 4.47
C ALA A 386 -0.32 19.86 3.93
N ILE A 387 -0.39 20.99 4.63
CA ILE A 387 0.40 22.18 4.26
C ILE A 387 1.90 21.89 4.32
N VAL A 388 2.36 21.26 5.41
CA VAL A 388 3.78 20.86 5.54
C VAL A 388 4.19 19.98 4.36
N SER A 389 3.35 19.02 3.99
CA SER A 389 3.62 18.10 2.88
C SER A 389 3.69 18.81 1.52
N VAL A 390 2.81 19.78 1.27
CA VAL A 390 2.84 20.62 0.05
C VAL A 390 4.15 21.42 -0.02
N LEU A 391 4.59 21.99 1.09
CA LEU A 391 5.85 22.77 1.15
C LEU A 391 7.09 21.90 0.95
N VAL A 392 7.07 20.65 1.44
CA VAL A 392 8.20 19.71 1.33
C VAL A 392 8.26 19.02 -0.03
N ALA A 393 7.12 18.77 -0.68
CA ALA A 393 7.03 17.95 -1.88
C ALA A 393 7.99 18.37 -3.02
N PRO A 394 8.17 19.64 -3.39
CA PRO A 394 9.06 20.02 -4.48
C PRO A 394 10.54 19.73 -4.22
N TRP A 395 10.96 19.64 -2.95
CA TRP A 395 12.34 19.31 -2.59
C TRP A 395 12.72 17.86 -2.93
N ILE A 396 11.70 17.00 -3.11
CA ILE A 396 11.84 15.60 -3.54
C ILE A 396 12.46 15.49 -4.95
N ALA A 397 12.34 16.53 -5.78
CA ALA A 397 12.96 16.58 -7.10
C ALA A 397 14.48 16.30 -7.11
N ASN A 398 15.15 16.52 -5.99
CA ASN A 398 16.58 16.32 -5.81
C ASN A 398 16.97 14.91 -5.35
N ALA A 399 16.04 13.94 -5.33
CA ALA A 399 16.30 12.57 -4.89
C ALA A 399 17.33 11.85 -5.80
N PRO A 400 18.44 11.29 -5.25
CA PRO A 400 19.61 10.92 -6.03
C PRO A 400 19.51 9.59 -6.80
N GLN A 401 18.55 8.70 -6.50
CA GLN A 401 18.54 7.31 -7.02
C GLN A 401 17.21 6.86 -7.65
N GLY A 402 16.41 7.79 -8.16
CA GLY A 402 15.04 7.49 -8.54
C GLY A 402 14.09 7.48 -7.33
N LEU A 403 12.89 7.97 -7.57
CA LEU A 403 11.91 8.27 -6.53
C LEU A 403 11.54 7.04 -5.68
N TYR A 404 11.30 5.90 -6.34
CA TYR A 404 10.80 4.69 -5.67
C TYR A 404 11.83 4.06 -4.72
N SER A 405 13.07 3.87 -5.19
CA SER A 405 14.13 3.28 -4.36
C SER A 405 14.47 4.15 -3.15
N TRP A 406 14.55 5.46 -3.37
CA TRP A 406 14.82 6.43 -2.29
C TRP A 406 13.73 6.43 -1.23
N MET A 407 12.45 6.40 -1.64
CA MET A 407 11.32 6.27 -0.72
C MET A 407 11.41 5.00 0.13
N LYS A 408 11.71 3.86 -0.50
CA LYS A 408 11.83 2.57 0.21
C LYS A 408 12.98 2.56 1.22
N GLN A 409 14.11 3.17 0.89
CA GLN A 409 15.25 3.31 1.80
C GLN A 409 14.92 4.18 3.01
N LEU A 410 14.32 5.36 2.81
CA LEU A 410 13.92 6.24 3.92
C LEU A 410 12.92 5.57 4.86
N ASN A 411 11.94 4.88 4.30
CA ASN A 411 10.96 4.14 5.09
C ASN A 411 11.61 2.99 5.88
N GLY A 412 12.71 2.42 5.40
CA GLY A 412 13.49 1.40 6.09
C GLY A 412 13.95 1.80 7.49
N ILE A 413 14.18 3.09 7.74
CA ILE A 413 14.68 3.60 9.02
C ILE A 413 13.81 3.14 10.20
N TYR A 414 12.49 3.16 10.06
CA TYR A 414 11.57 2.83 11.17
C TYR A 414 10.72 1.58 10.92
N ASN A 415 10.59 1.13 9.66
CA ASN A 415 9.72 0.02 9.27
C ASN A 415 10.05 -1.28 10.01
N VAL A 416 11.31 -1.69 9.91
CA VAL A 416 11.75 -2.98 10.43
C VAL A 416 11.82 -2.99 11.96
N PRO A 417 12.34 -1.97 12.63
CA PRO A 417 12.22 -1.89 14.08
C PRO A 417 10.78 -2.02 14.58
N LEU A 418 9.84 -1.34 13.94
CA LEU A 418 8.44 -1.38 14.33
C LEU A 418 7.78 -2.76 14.11
N VAL A 419 7.98 -3.36 12.93
CA VAL A 419 7.41 -4.69 12.67
C VAL A 419 7.97 -5.74 13.63
N THR A 420 9.26 -5.62 13.98
CA THR A 420 9.89 -6.50 14.97
C THR A 420 9.21 -6.39 16.32
N ILE A 421 8.99 -5.17 16.81
CA ILE A 421 8.33 -4.91 18.10
C ILE A 421 6.92 -5.53 18.13
N ILE A 422 6.17 -5.41 17.03
CA ILE A 422 4.81 -5.96 16.94
C ILE A 422 4.84 -7.51 16.92
N ILE A 423 5.70 -8.10 16.09
CA ILE A 423 5.85 -9.56 16.01
C ILE A 423 6.26 -10.12 17.38
N MET A 424 7.28 -9.55 18.01
CA MET A 424 7.73 -9.96 19.33
C MET A 424 6.63 -9.75 20.39
N GLY A 425 5.83 -8.70 20.25
CA GLY A 425 4.67 -8.46 21.10
C GLY A 425 3.59 -9.53 21.00
N PHE A 426 3.39 -10.12 19.82
CA PHE A 426 2.41 -11.17 19.58
C PHE A 426 2.84 -12.54 20.11
N PHE A 427 4.10 -12.88 19.91
CA PHE A 427 4.57 -14.26 20.13
C PHE A 427 5.32 -14.46 21.44
N PHE A 428 5.81 -13.39 22.08
CA PHE A 428 6.60 -13.47 23.31
C PHE A 428 5.96 -12.70 24.47
N PRO A 429 5.00 -13.27 25.20
CA PRO A 429 4.18 -12.55 26.20
C PRO A 429 4.97 -11.92 27.36
N ARG A 430 6.18 -12.41 27.64
CA ARG A 430 7.02 -11.96 28.76
C ARG A 430 8.02 -10.88 28.42
N ILE A 431 8.12 -10.44 27.16
CA ILE A 431 9.02 -9.34 26.77
C ILE A 431 8.54 -8.03 27.41
N PRO A 432 9.43 -7.30 28.13
CA PRO A 432 9.09 -6.03 28.78
C PRO A 432 9.05 -4.84 27.80
N ALA A 433 8.41 -3.73 28.22
CA ALA A 433 8.33 -2.51 27.43
C ALA A 433 9.71 -1.88 27.15
N LEU A 434 10.68 -2.06 28.08
CA LEU A 434 12.05 -1.61 27.86
C LEU A 434 12.67 -2.21 26.60
N ALA A 435 12.41 -3.51 26.33
CA ALA A 435 12.94 -4.19 25.14
C ALA A 435 12.43 -3.53 23.84
N ALA A 436 11.16 -3.14 23.79
CA ALA A 436 10.60 -2.47 22.63
C ALA A 436 11.25 -1.09 22.36
N LYS A 437 11.47 -0.29 23.42
CA LYS A 437 12.10 1.03 23.31
C LYS A 437 13.55 0.93 22.86
N VAL A 438 14.32 0.00 23.47
CA VAL A 438 15.72 -0.22 23.13
C VAL A 438 15.85 -0.76 21.70
N ALA A 439 15.01 -1.73 21.30
CA ALA A 439 15.01 -2.26 19.94
C ALA A 439 14.67 -1.17 18.91
N MET A 440 13.73 -0.26 19.20
CA MET A 440 13.43 0.86 18.31
C MET A 440 14.65 1.75 18.09
N GLY A 441 15.33 2.16 19.19
CA GLY A 441 16.54 2.99 19.12
C GLY A 441 17.70 2.29 18.40
N ILE A 442 18.02 1.06 18.80
CA ILE A 442 19.11 0.28 18.17
C ILE A 442 18.82 0.02 16.70
N GLY A 443 17.57 -0.33 16.35
CA GLY A 443 17.17 -0.59 14.96
C GLY A 443 17.34 0.64 14.06
N ILE A 444 16.91 1.81 14.52
CA ILE A 444 17.09 3.07 13.78
C ILE A 444 18.58 3.39 13.63
N ILE A 445 19.34 3.34 14.74
CA ILE A 445 20.78 3.66 14.74
C ILE A 445 21.55 2.69 13.85
N SER A 446 21.33 1.37 13.98
CA SER A 446 22.03 0.36 13.18
C SER A 446 21.74 0.52 11.68
N TYR A 447 20.47 0.74 11.31
CA TYR A 447 20.11 0.95 9.91
C TYR A 447 20.75 2.20 9.31
N ILE A 448 20.71 3.33 10.03
CA ILE A 448 21.35 4.58 9.60
C ILE A 448 22.86 4.38 9.49
N THR A 449 23.50 3.77 10.50
CA THR A 449 24.94 3.54 10.50
C THR A 449 25.38 2.68 9.31
N ILE A 450 24.70 1.56 9.07
CA ILE A 450 25.10 0.62 8.02
C ILE A 450 24.86 1.21 6.61
N ASN A 451 23.71 1.85 6.38
CA ASN A 451 23.38 2.34 5.02
C ASN A 451 23.99 3.69 4.67
N TYR A 452 24.15 4.60 5.64
CA TYR A 452 24.52 5.99 5.33
C TYR A 452 25.90 6.39 5.83
N LEU A 453 26.41 5.80 6.95
CA LEU A 453 27.71 6.15 7.49
C LEU A 453 28.81 5.20 7.03
N VAL A 454 28.63 3.89 7.18
CA VAL A 454 29.66 2.89 6.81
C VAL A 454 29.59 2.56 5.32
N LYS A 455 28.39 2.63 4.70
CA LYS A 455 28.15 2.38 3.27
C LYS A 455 28.70 1.03 2.82
N PHE A 456 28.32 -0.04 3.52
CA PHE A 456 28.60 -1.40 3.03
C PHE A 456 28.00 -1.59 1.65
N ASP A 457 28.72 -2.30 0.77
CA ASP A 457 28.25 -2.67 -0.58
C ASP A 457 27.24 -3.81 -0.52
N PHE A 458 26.21 -3.63 0.34
CA PHE A 458 25.08 -4.56 0.45
C PHE A 458 23.81 -3.87 0.02
N HIS A 459 22.97 -4.61 -0.70
CA HIS A 459 21.63 -4.10 -1.02
C HIS A 459 20.86 -3.80 0.27
N PHE A 460 20.21 -2.63 0.35
CA PHE A 460 19.55 -2.13 1.57
C PHE A 460 18.51 -3.10 2.18
N LEU A 461 17.89 -3.97 1.37
CA LEU A 461 16.97 -4.99 1.87
C LEU A 461 17.68 -6.04 2.75
N TYR A 462 18.92 -6.41 2.42
CA TYR A 462 19.70 -7.29 3.31
C TYR A 462 20.06 -6.59 4.63
N VAL A 463 20.36 -5.30 4.57
CA VAL A 463 20.59 -4.51 5.79
C VAL A 463 19.34 -4.48 6.68
N LEU A 464 18.15 -4.39 6.09
CA LEU A 464 16.89 -4.48 6.83
C LEU A 464 16.69 -5.86 7.48
N ALA A 465 17.05 -6.94 6.78
CA ALA A 465 17.00 -8.29 7.36
C ALA A 465 17.99 -8.43 8.55
N CYS A 466 19.21 -7.91 8.42
CA CYS A 466 20.17 -7.86 9.53
C CYS A 466 19.64 -7.03 10.70
N THR A 467 19.06 -5.87 10.44
CA THR A 467 18.44 -5.01 11.48
C THR A 467 17.32 -5.75 12.21
N PHE A 468 16.50 -6.52 11.48
CA PHE A 468 15.47 -7.37 12.09
C PHE A 468 16.08 -8.38 13.06
N CYS A 469 17.10 -9.13 12.63
CA CYS A 469 17.79 -10.11 13.47
C CYS A 469 18.41 -9.46 14.71
N ILE A 470 19.08 -8.32 14.54
CA ILE A 470 19.64 -7.56 15.67
C ILE A 470 18.54 -7.20 16.68
N ASN A 471 17.42 -6.66 16.21
CA ASN A 471 16.31 -6.27 17.06
C ASN A 471 15.67 -7.47 17.78
N VAL A 472 15.50 -8.60 17.10
CA VAL A 472 14.99 -9.83 17.71
C VAL A 472 15.92 -10.28 18.84
N VAL A 473 17.23 -10.34 18.60
CA VAL A 473 18.22 -10.73 19.61
C VAL A 473 18.19 -9.77 20.81
N VAL A 474 18.20 -8.46 20.56
CA VAL A 474 18.11 -7.44 21.62
C VAL A 474 16.85 -7.63 22.47
N MET A 475 15.70 -7.83 21.84
CA MET A 475 14.45 -8.02 22.57
C MET A 475 14.40 -9.32 23.35
N LEU A 476 14.97 -10.41 22.83
CA LEU A 476 15.07 -11.70 23.55
C LEU A 476 16.02 -11.59 24.74
N VAL A 477 17.20 -11.00 24.56
CA VAL A 477 18.18 -10.80 25.64
C VAL A 477 17.59 -9.97 26.79
N ILE A 478 16.96 -8.82 26.47
CA ILE A 478 16.31 -7.99 27.49
C ILE A 478 15.14 -8.75 28.13
N GLY A 479 14.37 -9.49 27.32
CA GLY A 479 13.25 -10.30 27.81
C GLY A 479 13.69 -11.46 28.73
N PHE A 480 14.88 -11.99 28.50
CA PHE A 480 15.49 -13.00 29.37
C PHE A 480 16.04 -12.40 30.68
N ILE A 481 16.74 -11.27 30.60
CA ILE A 481 17.37 -10.61 31.78
C ILE A 481 16.31 -9.96 32.69
N LYS A 482 15.30 -9.32 32.11
CA LYS A 482 14.24 -8.58 32.84
C LYS A 482 12.86 -8.98 32.30
N PRO A 483 12.39 -10.23 32.50
CA PRO A 483 11.09 -10.64 31.99
C PRO A 483 9.96 -9.85 32.67
N ARG A 484 8.86 -9.64 31.95
CA ARG A 484 7.62 -9.12 32.52
C ARG A 484 7.09 -10.08 33.58
N ALA A 485 6.72 -9.57 34.75
CA ALA A 485 6.25 -10.36 35.86
C ALA A 485 5.00 -11.20 35.50
N THR A 486 4.01 -10.56 34.85
CA THR A 486 2.79 -11.24 34.38
C THR A 486 2.80 -11.33 32.85
N PRO A 487 2.63 -12.54 32.27
CA PRO A 487 2.52 -12.68 30.82
C PRO A 487 1.36 -11.85 30.27
N PHE A 488 1.57 -11.26 29.09
CA PHE A 488 0.50 -10.55 28.39
C PHE A 488 -0.52 -11.53 27.81
N THR A 489 -1.80 -11.27 28.01
CA THR A 489 -2.91 -12.07 27.46
C THR A 489 -3.82 -11.19 26.59
N PHE A 490 -4.25 -11.72 25.46
CA PHE A 490 -5.22 -11.04 24.58
C PHE A 490 -6.64 -11.23 25.18
N LYS A 491 -7.25 -10.13 25.65
CA LYS A 491 -8.66 -10.14 26.07
C LYS A 491 -9.56 -9.80 24.87
N ASP A 492 -10.75 -10.37 24.80
CA ASP A 492 -11.73 -10.08 23.76
C ASP A 492 -12.50 -8.80 24.10
N ALA A 493 -12.59 -7.88 23.15
CA ALA A 493 -13.36 -6.65 23.29
C ALA A 493 -14.75 -6.75 22.63
N PHE A 494 -15.08 -7.88 21.99
CA PHE A 494 -16.36 -8.16 21.33
C PHE A 494 -16.82 -7.03 20.35
N ALA A 495 -15.87 -6.35 19.75
CA ALA A 495 -16.12 -5.19 18.89
C ALA A 495 -16.76 -5.56 17.54
N VAL A 496 -16.52 -6.77 17.05
CA VAL A 496 -17.05 -7.33 15.80
C VAL A 496 -17.23 -8.84 15.94
N ASP A 497 -18.00 -9.45 15.01
CA ASP A 497 -18.05 -10.92 14.92
C ASP A 497 -16.67 -11.48 14.58
N MET A 498 -16.15 -12.32 15.46
CA MET A 498 -14.83 -12.94 15.38
C MET A 498 -14.82 -14.30 14.70
N LYS A 499 -15.96 -14.78 14.16
CA LYS A 499 -16.02 -16.04 13.42
C LYS A 499 -15.19 -15.91 12.14
N PRO A 500 -14.13 -16.75 11.97
CA PRO A 500 -13.27 -16.66 10.80
C PRO A 500 -13.99 -17.17 9.55
N TRP A 501 -13.56 -16.71 8.39
CA TRP A 501 -14.01 -17.30 7.12
C TRP A 501 -13.53 -18.76 7.03
N LYS A 502 -14.45 -19.70 6.83
CA LYS A 502 -14.14 -21.16 6.87
C LYS A 502 -13.04 -21.57 5.87
N ASN A 503 -12.97 -20.88 4.71
CA ASN A 503 -12.04 -21.21 3.62
C ASN A 503 -10.74 -20.40 3.66
N VAL A 504 -10.49 -19.61 4.70
CA VAL A 504 -9.34 -18.70 4.77
C VAL A 504 -7.99 -19.42 4.54
N LYS A 505 -7.80 -20.61 5.11
CA LYS A 505 -6.55 -21.39 4.97
C LYS A 505 -6.39 -21.95 3.55
N ILE A 506 -7.46 -22.51 2.99
CA ILE A 506 -7.44 -23.09 1.63
C ILE A 506 -7.18 -21.99 0.59
N ALA A 507 -7.88 -20.85 0.72
CA ALA A 507 -7.66 -19.70 -0.15
C ALA A 507 -6.21 -19.17 -0.04
N SER A 508 -5.65 -19.14 1.18
CA SER A 508 -4.25 -18.73 1.39
C SER A 508 -3.26 -19.67 0.68
N ILE A 509 -3.49 -20.97 0.74
CA ILE A 509 -2.68 -21.98 0.03
C ILE A 509 -2.76 -21.76 -1.48
N GLY A 510 -3.97 -21.57 -2.03
CA GLY A 510 -4.16 -21.31 -3.46
C GLY A 510 -3.44 -20.06 -3.94
N ILE A 511 -3.49 -18.98 -3.17
CA ILE A 511 -2.78 -17.73 -3.46
C ILE A 511 -1.25 -17.94 -3.43
N LEU A 512 -0.74 -18.68 -2.46
CA LEU A 512 0.70 -18.98 -2.37
C LEU A 512 1.18 -19.76 -3.60
N PHE A 513 0.45 -20.80 -4.01
CA PHE A 513 0.78 -21.55 -5.21
C PHE A 513 0.62 -20.72 -6.49
N ALA A 514 -0.39 -19.86 -6.60
CA ALA A 514 -0.52 -18.94 -7.73
C ALA A 514 0.71 -18.00 -7.81
N MET A 515 1.19 -17.48 -6.68
CA MET A 515 2.39 -16.66 -6.62
C MET A 515 3.64 -17.44 -7.08
N ILE A 516 3.84 -18.65 -6.58
CA ILE A 516 4.95 -19.52 -7.01
C ILE A 516 4.87 -19.80 -8.50
N GLY A 517 3.66 -20.05 -9.03
CA GLY A 517 3.42 -20.27 -10.45
C GLY A 517 3.85 -19.08 -11.32
N VAL A 518 3.47 -17.85 -10.92
CA VAL A 518 3.88 -16.62 -11.63
C VAL A 518 5.41 -16.47 -11.63
N TYR A 519 6.06 -16.63 -10.48
CA TYR A 519 7.52 -16.55 -10.38
C TYR A 519 8.21 -17.61 -11.22
N ALA A 520 7.81 -18.88 -11.08
CA ALA A 520 8.42 -19.99 -11.80
C ALA A 520 8.18 -19.92 -13.32
N GLY A 521 6.98 -19.46 -13.73
CA GLY A 521 6.65 -19.29 -15.15
C GLY A 521 7.51 -18.24 -15.85
N LEU A 522 7.81 -17.13 -15.15
CA LEU A 522 8.65 -16.06 -15.69
C LEU A 522 10.15 -16.34 -15.52
N ALA A 523 10.55 -17.11 -14.50
CA ALA A 523 11.94 -17.55 -14.34
C ALA A 523 12.42 -18.44 -15.49
N GLU A 524 11.50 -19.10 -16.22
CA GLU A 524 11.84 -19.88 -17.43
C GLU A 524 12.54 -19.03 -18.49
N PHE A 525 12.19 -17.74 -18.63
CA PHE A 525 12.87 -16.82 -19.54
C PHE A 525 14.31 -16.49 -19.14
N GLY A 526 14.70 -16.80 -17.90
CA GLY A 526 16.07 -16.76 -17.42
C GLY A 526 16.83 -18.09 -17.58
N GLY A 527 16.21 -19.11 -18.17
CA GLY A 527 16.82 -20.43 -18.37
C GLY A 527 16.90 -21.31 -17.12
N TYR A 528 16.07 -21.04 -16.10
CA TYR A 528 16.10 -21.80 -14.82
C TYR A 528 15.40 -23.17 -14.88
N GLY A 529 14.77 -23.56 -16.00
CA GLY A 529 14.10 -24.86 -16.13
C GLY A 529 12.92 -25.06 -15.16
N THR A 530 12.21 -24.01 -14.83
CA THR A 530 11.17 -23.98 -13.78
C THR A 530 9.76 -24.23 -14.31
N ARG A 531 9.62 -24.54 -15.60
CA ARG A 531 8.32 -24.71 -16.27
C ARG A 531 7.43 -25.76 -15.59
N TRP A 532 8.00 -26.87 -15.15
CA TRP A 532 7.27 -27.92 -14.43
C TRP A 532 6.70 -27.42 -13.10
N LEU A 533 7.48 -26.61 -12.36
CA LEU A 533 7.06 -26.02 -11.10
C LEU A 533 5.91 -25.03 -11.31
N ALA A 534 5.98 -24.23 -12.36
CA ALA A 534 4.90 -23.33 -12.75
C ALA A 534 3.60 -24.10 -13.04
N MET A 535 3.67 -25.16 -13.87
CA MET A 535 2.51 -25.96 -14.22
C MET A 535 1.83 -26.61 -13.01
N ILE A 536 2.60 -27.23 -12.10
CA ILE A 536 2.08 -27.83 -10.88
C ILE A 536 1.44 -26.76 -9.99
N SER A 537 2.11 -25.62 -9.84
CA SER A 537 1.62 -24.53 -8.99
C SER A 537 0.31 -23.94 -9.52
N TYR A 538 0.19 -23.71 -10.82
CA TYR A 538 -1.06 -23.25 -11.44
C TYR A 538 -2.17 -24.30 -11.35
N PHE A 539 -1.83 -25.59 -11.48
CA PHE A 539 -2.81 -26.66 -11.31
C PHE A 539 -3.39 -26.65 -9.88
N ILE A 540 -2.54 -26.58 -8.86
CA ILE A 540 -2.99 -26.50 -7.45
C ILE A 540 -3.85 -25.25 -7.22
N ALA A 541 -3.42 -24.10 -7.71
CA ALA A 541 -4.17 -22.86 -7.59
C ALA A 541 -5.55 -22.96 -8.27
N ALA A 542 -5.62 -23.56 -9.47
CA ALA A 542 -6.87 -23.79 -10.20
C ALA A 542 -7.83 -24.74 -9.43
N VAL A 543 -7.32 -25.83 -8.86
CA VAL A 543 -8.11 -26.75 -8.02
C VAL A 543 -8.70 -26.00 -6.80
N VAL A 544 -7.91 -25.16 -6.15
CA VAL A 544 -8.39 -24.34 -5.03
C VAL A 544 -9.48 -23.36 -5.48
N ILE A 545 -9.31 -22.70 -6.61
CA ILE A 545 -10.32 -21.76 -7.15
C ILE A 545 -11.64 -22.51 -7.44
N VAL A 546 -11.57 -23.66 -8.11
CA VAL A 546 -12.77 -24.49 -8.40
C VAL A 546 -13.46 -24.92 -7.10
N TYR A 547 -12.69 -25.36 -6.11
CA TYR A 547 -13.23 -25.70 -4.79
C TYR A 547 -13.94 -24.50 -4.13
N LEU A 548 -13.35 -23.31 -4.14
CA LEU A 548 -13.93 -22.12 -3.53
C LEU A 548 -15.22 -21.68 -4.26
N ILE A 549 -15.27 -21.80 -5.59
CA ILE A 549 -16.46 -21.50 -6.38
C ILE A 549 -17.58 -22.51 -6.03
N PHE A 550 -17.26 -23.81 -6.01
CA PHE A 550 -18.21 -24.85 -5.68
C PHE A 550 -18.76 -24.71 -4.25
N ASP A 551 -17.88 -24.46 -3.27
CA ASP A 551 -18.26 -24.22 -1.89
C ASP A 551 -19.14 -22.98 -1.74
N SER A 552 -18.82 -21.90 -2.43
CA SER A 552 -19.65 -20.68 -2.48
C SER A 552 -21.03 -20.93 -3.10
N TRP A 553 -21.08 -21.71 -4.18
CA TRP A 553 -22.33 -22.08 -4.83
C TRP A 553 -23.22 -22.96 -3.93
N ARG A 554 -22.65 -23.97 -3.27
CA ARG A 554 -23.36 -24.89 -2.37
C ARG A 554 -24.01 -24.15 -1.19
N HIS A 555 -23.39 -23.10 -0.67
CA HIS A 555 -23.86 -22.34 0.51
C HIS A 555 -24.58 -21.03 0.15
N ARG A 556 -24.96 -20.84 -1.10
CA ARG A 556 -25.65 -19.62 -1.55
C ARG A 556 -27.03 -19.44 -0.92
N HIS A 557 -27.64 -20.52 -0.45
CA HIS A 557 -28.99 -20.55 0.13
C HIS A 557 -29.01 -20.75 1.65
N ASP A 558 -27.83 -20.80 2.32
CA ASP A 558 -27.81 -20.83 3.76
C ASP A 558 -28.25 -19.47 4.33
N PRO A 559 -29.25 -19.44 5.26
CA PRO A 559 -29.71 -18.17 5.81
C PRO A 559 -28.55 -17.46 6.54
N ALA A 560 -28.37 -16.17 6.23
CA ALA A 560 -27.36 -15.34 6.89
C ALA A 560 -27.68 -15.26 8.38
N VAL A 561 -26.83 -15.85 9.22
CA VAL A 561 -26.88 -15.66 10.68
C VAL A 561 -26.61 -14.18 10.94
N THR A 562 -27.63 -13.43 11.31
CA THR A 562 -27.49 -12.03 11.73
C THR A 562 -26.86 -12.01 13.13
N PHE A 563 -25.63 -11.48 13.22
CA PHE A 563 -25.00 -11.15 14.49
C PHE A 563 -25.67 -9.89 15.03
N THR A 564 -26.47 -10.03 16.08
CA THR A 564 -26.90 -8.89 16.90
C THR A 564 -25.92 -8.80 18.06
N PRO A 565 -25.15 -7.70 18.20
CA PRO A 565 -24.41 -7.46 19.44
C PRO A 565 -25.45 -7.35 20.56
N ASP A 566 -25.36 -8.20 21.55
CA ASP A 566 -26.18 -8.06 22.76
C ASP A 566 -25.93 -6.69 23.37
N ALA A 567 -26.90 -5.83 23.22
CA ALA A 567 -26.92 -4.47 23.78
C ALA A 567 -27.31 -4.53 25.27
N LYS A 568 -26.70 -5.40 26.03
CA LYS A 568 -26.89 -5.46 27.49
C LYS A 568 -25.63 -6.09 28.11
N ASP A 569 -24.67 -5.23 28.36
CA ASP A 569 -23.87 -5.16 29.58
C ASP A 569 -22.98 -3.93 29.45
N SER A 570 -23.61 -2.78 29.58
CA SER A 570 -23.00 -1.52 29.95
C SER A 570 -22.62 -1.58 31.42
N LEU A 571 -21.37 -1.76 31.72
CA LEU A 571 -20.75 -1.29 32.98
C LEU A 571 -19.38 -0.70 32.67
#